data_b51da018bee6c2ed516811b2f63556a9
#
_entry.id   b51da018bee6c2ed516811b2f63556a9
#
_cell.length_a   1.000
_cell.length_b   1.000
_cell.length_c   1.000
_cell.angle_alpha   90.00
_cell.angle_beta   90.00
_cell.angle_gamma   90.00
#
_symmetry.space_group_name_H-M   'P 1'
#
loop_
_entity.id
_entity.type
_entity.pdbx_description
1 polymer ?
#
loop_
_entity_poly.entity_id
_entity_poly.type
_entity_poly.pdbx_seq_one_letter_code
_entity_poly.pdbx_strand_id
1 'polypeptide(L)'
;MIPLITHTLHLTILAASRALLTAELHKPHYFPILLGAALPTDWPPGDYDEAVMEYQLDQLTAGGRSAAGWYGWYALRKADDTAPPTLVGAGGFLGPPDAVGTAEIDFAVAADWRGQGLGTELVAGLVQQAAATGMVRQLLAHAATDNLAAHQVLLHNDFLPAGPAAEGRLRFDRAVEPAADILLGA
;
A
#
# COMPACT_ATOMS: atom_id res chain seq x y z
N MET A 1 -15.75 -9.05 -4.76
CA MET A 1 -14.60 -8.60 -5.59
C MET A 1 -13.95 -7.46 -4.81
N ILE A 2 -12.65 -7.53 -4.57
CA ILE A 2 -11.92 -6.50 -3.83
C ILE A 2 -11.91 -5.22 -4.68
N PRO A 3 -12.28 -4.05 -4.13
CA PRO A 3 -12.09 -2.80 -4.83
C PRO A 3 -10.59 -2.60 -5.11
N LEU A 4 -10.23 -2.21 -6.33
CA LEU A 4 -8.83 -1.97 -6.73
C LEU A 4 -8.44 -0.50 -6.64
N ILE A 5 -9.33 0.33 -6.14
CA ILE A 5 -9.11 1.76 -5.90
C ILE A 5 -9.79 2.12 -4.58
N THR A 6 -9.11 2.89 -3.76
CA THR A 6 -9.69 3.51 -2.58
C THR A 6 -9.31 4.99 -2.54
N HIS A 7 -10.10 5.79 -1.84
CA HIS A 7 -9.90 7.22 -1.73
C HIS A 7 -9.83 7.63 -0.26
N THR A 8 -8.85 8.44 0.07
CA THR A 8 -8.74 9.13 1.36
C THR A 8 -8.96 10.63 1.15
N LEU A 9 -8.66 11.45 2.14
CA LEU A 9 -8.84 12.91 2.00
C LEU A 9 -7.97 13.46 0.85
N HIS A 10 -6.67 13.13 0.83
CA HIS A 10 -5.73 13.68 -0.13
C HIS A 10 -5.25 12.68 -1.18
N LEU A 11 -5.48 11.37 -0.97
CA LEU A 11 -4.95 10.32 -1.84
C LEU A 11 -6.04 9.60 -2.63
N THR A 12 -5.67 9.18 -3.83
CA THR A 12 -6.25 8.05 -4.55
C THR A 12 -5.23 6.92 -4.47
N ILE A 13 -5.61 5.78 -3.91
CA ILE A 13 -4.75 4.62 -3.72
C ILE A 13 -5.22 3.54 -4.69
N LEU A 14 -4.36 3.19 -5.64
CA LEU A 14 -4.65 2.33 -6.79
C LEU A 14 -3.84 1.04 -6.70
N ALA A 15 -4.49 -0.10 -6.80
CA ALA A 15 -3.80 -1.39 -6.88
C ALA A 15 -2.93 -1.46 -8.14
N ALA A 16 -1.69 -1.92 -7.97
CA ALA A 16 -0.80 -2.18 -9.08
C ALA A 16 -1.38 -3.26 -10.00
N SER A 17 -1.25 -3.04 -11.28
CA SER A 17 -1.60 -4.02 -12.31
C SER A 17 -0.34 -4.52 -13.01
N ARG A 18 -0.43 -5.67 -13.67
CA ARG A 18 0.68 -6.15 -14.50
C ARG A 18 1.14 -5.12 -15.53
N ALA A 19 0.20 -4.38 -16.14
CA ALA A 19 0.53 -3.36 -17.12
C ALA A 19 1.32 -2.20 -16.50
N LEU A 20 0.92 -1.73 -15.31
CA LEU A 20 1.61 -0.67 -14.59
C LEU A 20 3.02 -1.11 -14.16
N LEU A 21 3.15 -2.27 -13.49
CA LEU A 21 4.47 -2.80 -13.08
C LEU A 21 5.39 -3.06 -14.26
N THR A 22 4.88 -3.62 -15.37
CA THR A 22 5.68 -3.80 -16.59
C THR A 22 6.13 -2.45 -17.17
N ALA A 23 5.28 -1.43 -17.12
CA ALA A 23 5.66 -0.10 -17.59
C ALA A 23 6.70 0.56 -16.67
N GLU A 24 6.54 0.43 -15.35
CA GLU A 24 7.46 0.97 -14.36
C GLU A 24 8.85 0.35 -14.51
N LEU A 25 8.95 -0.97 -14.61
CA LEU A 25 10.20 -1.71 -14.74
C LEU A 25 10.90 -1.50 -16.10
N HIS A 26 10.15 -1.54 -17.19
CA HIS A 26 10.76 -1.67 -18.52
C HIS A 26 10.49 -0.50 -19.45
N LYS A 27 9.60 0.43 -19.08
CA LYS A 27 9.20 1.58 -19.91
C LYS A 27 9.00 2.83 -19.05
N PRO A 28 10.03 3.29 -18.31
CA PRO A 28 9.90 4.35 -17.31
C PRO A 28 9.32 5.66 -17.87
N HIS A 29 9.56 5.98 -19.15
CA HIS A 29 8.97 7.16 -19.79
C HIS A 29 7.46 7.00 -20.09
N TYR A 30 6.96 5.77 -20.19
CA TYR A 30 5.56 5.48 -20.44
C TYR A 30 4.77 5.28 -19.14
N PHE A 31 5.42 4.89 -18.06
CA PHE A 31 4.79 4.63 -16.78
C PHE A 31 3.93 5.79 -16.26
N PRO A 32 4.43 7.05 -16.18
CA PRO A 32 3.60 8.18 -15.72
C PRO A 32 2.40 8.45 -16.62
N ILE A 33 2.53 8.22 -17.93
CA ILE A 33 1.42 8.38 -18.89
C ILE A 33 0.33 7.33 -18.61
N LEU A 34 0.72 6.07 -18.43
CA LEU A 34 -0.19 4.97 -18.14
C LEU A 34 -0.84 5.13 -16.77
N LEU A 35 -0.08 5.61 -15.78
CA LEU A 35 -0.56 5.88 -14.43
C LEU A 35 -1.49 7.10 -14.36
N GLY A 36 -1.34 8.04 -15.28
CA GLY A 36 -2.08 9.31 -15.28
C GLY A 36 -1.63 10.27 -14.18
N ALA A 37 -0.36 10.19 -13.74
CA ALA A 37 0.19 11.01 -12.66
C ALA A 37 1.65 11.39 -12.91
N ALA A 38 2.08 12.53 -12.38
CA ALA A 38 3.48 12.92 -12.35
C ALA A 38 4.26 12.01 -11.37
N LEU A 39 5.55 11.83 -11.64
CA LEU A 39 6.47 11.12 -10.74
C LEU A 39 7.35 12.12 -9.99
N PRO A 40 7.67 11.86 -8.71
CA PRO A 40 8.71 12.60 -8.01
C PRO A 40 10.09 12.25 -8.59
N THR A 41 11.06 13.12 -8.38
CA THR A 41 12.43 12.95 -8.93
C THR A 41 13.19 11.80 -8.28
N ASP A 42 12.81 11.43 -7.06
CA ASP A 42 13.40 10.37 -6.24
C ASP A 42 12.59 9.06 -6.28
N TRP A 43 11.78 8.85 -7.32
CA TRP A 43 11.08 7.59 -7.51
C TRP A 43 12.01 6.48 -8.04
N PRO A 44 11.96 5.26 -7.53
CA PRO A 44 11.11 4.74 -6.44
C PRO A 44 11.67 5.04 -5.04
N PRO A 45 10.81 5.11 -4.00
CA PRO A 45 11.22 5.43 -2.65
C PRO A 45 11.70 4.23 -1.84
N GLY A 46 12.80 4.40 -1.10
CA GLY A 46 13.25 3.48 -0.05
C GLY A 46 13.46 2.05 -0.53
N ASP A 47 12.82 1.11 0.16
CA ASP A 47 12.93 -0.33 -0.13
C ASP A 47 11.96 -0.80 -1.23
N TYR A 48 11.17 0.11 -1.81
CA TYR A 48 10.37 -0.18 -3.00
C TYR A 48 11.26 -0.13 -4.23
N ASP A 49 12.02 -1.19 -4.47
CA ASP A 49 13.04 -1.31 -5.51
C ASP A 49 12.61 -2.24 -6.66
N GLU A 50 13.51 -2.44 -7.61
CA GLU A 50 13.28 -3.30 -8.78
C GLU A 50 12.93 -4.74 -8.37
N ALA A 51 13.58 -5.28 -7.33
CA ALA A 51 13.33 -6.66 -6.88
C ALA A 51 11.91 -6.80 -6.30
N VAL A 52 11.43 -5.81 -5.58
CA VAL A 52 10.03 -5.78 -5.07
C VAL A 52 9.05 -5.70 -6.22
N MET A 53 9.30 -4.84 -7.21
CA MET A 53 8.41 -4.70 -8.39
C MET A 53 8.38 -5.99 -9.23
N GLU A 54 9.52 -6.64 -9.45
CA GLU A 54 9.61 -7.92 -10.16
C GLU A 54 8.83 -9.01 -9.41
N TYR A 55 9.04 -9.13 -8.11
CA TYR A 55 8.28 -10.06 -7.28
C TYR A 55 6.77 -9.84 -7.41
N GLN A 56 6.30 -8.60 -7.29
CA GLN A 56 4.88 -8.27 -7.42
C GLN A 56 4.34 -8.61 -8.83
N LEU A 57 5.12 -8.34 -9.88
CA LEU A 57 4.76 -8.66 -11.25
C LEU A 57 4.61 -10.18 -11.45
N ASP A 58 5.52 -10.96 -10.91
CA ASP A 58 5.49 -12.42 -10.96
C ASP A 58 4.25 -12.97 -10.24
N GLN A 59 3.95 -12.46 -9.04
CA GLN A 59 2.78 -12.87 -8.28
C GLN A 59 1.46 -12.53 -9.01
N LEU A 60 1.36 -11.33 -9.57
CA LEU A 60 0.19 -10.93 -10.36
C LEU A 60 0.07 -11.72 -11.67
N THR A 61 1.18 -12.16 -12.22
CA THR A 61 1.19 -12.99 -13.44
C THR A 61 0.75 -14.42 -13.14
N ALA A 62 1.28 -15.02 -12.08
CA ALA A 62 0.95 -16.36 -11.66
C ALA A 62 -0.49 -16.49 -11.13
N GLY A 63 -0.93 -15.54 -10.31
CA GLY A 63 -2.24 -15.59 -9.65
C GLY A 63 -3.39 -14.98 -10.46
N GLY A 64 -3.09 -14.22 -11.52
CA GLY A 64 -4.11 -13.61 -12.37
C GLY A 64 -5.11 -12.72 -11.60
N ARG A 65 -6.41 -12.93 -11.82
CA ARG A 65 -7.45 -12.13 -11.16
C ARG A 65 -7.53 -12.33 -9.66
N SER A 66 -7.16 -13.50 -9.15
CA SER A 66 -7.20 -13.78 -7.71
C SER A 66 -6.09 -13.07 -6.93
N ALA A 67 -5.00 -12.72 -7.60
CA ALA A 67 -3.90 -11.97 -7.03
C ALA A 67 -4.13 -10.45 -7.00
N ALA A 68 -5.07 -9.95 -7.80
CA ALA A 68 -5.32 -8.52 -7.92
C ALA A 68 -5.72 -7.90 -6.56
N GLY A 69 -5.01 -6.83 -6.17
CA GLY A 69 -5.21 -6.14 -4.90
C GLY A 69 -4.50 -6.76 -3.69
N TRP A 70 -3.82 -7.90 -3.86
CA TRP A 70 -3.06 -8.57 -2.78
C TRP A 70 -1.55 -8.30 -2.82
N TYR A 71 -1.11 -7.35 -3.65
CA TYR A 71 0.31 -6.97 -3.76
C TYR A 71 0.44 -5.45 -3.80
N GLY A 72 1.24 -4.91 -4.70
CA GLY A 72 1.53 -3.48 -4.74
C GLY A 72 0.33 -2.55 -4.93
N TRP A 73 0.42 -1.38 -4.33
CA TRP A 73 -0.51 -0.27 -4.45
C TRP A 73 0.26 1.04 -4.61
N TYR A 74 -0.23 1.92 -5.46
CA TYR A 74 0.31 3.26 -5.68
C TYR A 74 -0.53 4.30 -4.94
N ALA A 75 0.13 5.21 -4.23
CA ALA A 75 -0.51 6.35 -3.57
C ALA A 75 -0.34 7.59 -4.45
N LEU A 76 -1.45 8.05 -5.02
CA LEU A 76 -1.50 9.24 -5.87
C LEU A 76 -2.10 10.40 -5.08
N ARG A 77 -1.32 11.46 -4.84
CA ARG A 77 -1.88 12.73 -4.35
C ARG A 77 -2.86 13.25 -5.40
N LYS A 78 -4.05 13.62 -4.96
CA LYS A 78 -5.08 14.17 -5.84
C LYS A 78 -4.62 15.47 -6.46
N ALA A 79 -5.05 15.72 -7.71
CA ALA A 79 -4.85 17.02 -8.33
C ALA A 79 -5.51 18.13 -7.51
N ASP A 80 -4.91 19.32 -7.57
CA ASP A 80 -5.50 20.57 -7.11
C ASP A 80 -5.33 21.65 -8.19
N ASP A 81 -5.72 22.89 -7.89
CA ASP A 81 -5.65 24.00 -8.84
C ASP A 81 -4.20 24.33 -9.27
N THR A 82 -3.19 23.82 -8.58
CA THR A 82 -1.78 24.17 -8.77
C THR A 82 -0.93 23.02 -9.33
N ALA A 83 -1.38 21.78 -9.19
CA ALA A 83 -0.58 20.61 -9.55
C ALA A 83 -1.44 19.42 -10.02
N PRO A 84 -0.94 18.64 -11.02
CA PRO A 84 -1.58 17.42 -11.48
C PRO A 84 -1.54 16.33 -10.38
N PRO A 85 -2.26 15.20 -10.58
CA PRO A 85 -2.07 14.04 -9.72
C PRO A 85 -0.59 13.65 -9.69
N THR A 86 -0.08 13.34 -8.52
CA THR A 86 1.35 13.01 -8.35
C THR A 86 1.50 11.73 -7.56
N LEU A 87 2.31 10.81 -8.04
CA LEU A 87 2.68 9.60 -7.32
C LEU A 87 3.58 9.98 -6.14
N VAL A 88 3.14 9.70 -4.93
CA VAL A 88 3.83 10.14 -3.70
C VAL A 88 4.31 8.98 -2.84
N GLY A 89 3.87 7.76 -3.13
CA GLY A 89 4.27 6.59 -2.37
C GLY A 89 3.79 5.29 -3.01
N ALA A 90 4.33 4.21 -2.52
CA ALA A 90 3.91 2.86 -2.82
C ALA A 90 3.81 2.05 -1.52
N GLY A 91 3.10 0.95 -1.58
CA GLY A 91 2.96 0.01 -0.48
C GLY A 91 2.02 -1.10 -0.89
N GLY A 92 1.51 -1.85 0.06
CA GLY A 92 0.53 -2.88 -0.26
C GLY A 92 0.56 -4.05 0.67
N PHE A 93 -0.04 -5.14 0.23
CA PHE A 93 0.03 -6.41 0.91
C PHE A 93 1.20 -7.23 0.34
N LEU A 94 1.83 -8.03 1.17
CA LEU A 94 2.88 -8.98 0.74
C LEU A 94 2.30 -10.29 0.19
N GLY A 95 0.99 -10.37 0.12
CA GLY A 95 0.22 -11.51 -0.38
C GLY A 95 -1.18 -11.55 0.21
N PRO A 96 -2.01 -12.53 -0.22
CA PRO A 96 -3.31 -12.77 0.39
C PRO A 96 -3.16 -13.23 1.84
N PRO A 97 -4.22 -13.07 2.68
CA PRO A 97 -4.16 -13.52 4.06
C PRO A 97 -3.95 -15.03 4.16
N ASP A 98 -3.28 -15.43 5.23
CA ASP A 98 -3.11 -16.84 5.58
C ASP A 98 -4.43 -17.50 6.02
N ALA A 99 -4.36 -18.77 6.43
CA ALA A 99 -5.52 -19.57 6.82
C ALA A 99 -6.27 -19.03 8.05
N VAL A 100 -5.63 -18.19 8.87
CA VAL A 100 -6.24 -17.55 10.05
C VAL A 100 -6.66 -16.10 9.80
N GLY A 101 -6.43 -15.60 8.58
CA GLY A 101 -6.83 -14.26 8.15
C GLY A 101 -5.78 -13.19 8.44
N THR A 102 -4.52 -13.55 8.55
CA THR A 102 -3.41 -12.60 8.75
C THR A 102 -2.81 -12.20 7.41
N ALA A 103 -2.67 -10.91 7.15
CA ALA A 103 -1.94 -10.36 6.01
C ALA A 103 -0.88 -9.37 6.48
N GLU A 104 0.23 -9.31 5.78
CA GLU A 104 1.30 -8.35 6.05
C GLU A 104 1.25 -7.20 5.04
N ILE A 105 1.54 -5.99 5.53
CA ILE A 105 1.64 -4.78 4.70
C ILE A 105 3.02 -4.15 4.79
N ASP A 106 3.40 -3.47 3.73
CA ASP A 106 4.51 -2.53 3.68
C ASP A 106 4.07 -1.18 3.11
N PHE A 107 4.90 -0.15 3.25
CA PHE A 107 4.66 1.16 2.68
C PHE A 107 5.93 2.01 2.64
N ALA A 108 6.04 2.84 1.62
CA ALA A 108 7.09 3.84 1.47
C ALA A 108 6.53 5.12 0.87
N VAL A 109 7.06 6.27 1.29
CA VAL A 109 6.70 7.60 0.78
C VAL A 109 7.96 8.26 0.22
N ALA A 110 7.86 8.84 -0.98
CA ALA A 110 8.91 9.59 -1.64
C ALA A 110 9.41 10.74 -0.75
N ALA A 111 10.72 11.02 -0.75
CA ALA A 111 11.35 11.88 0.23
C ALA A 111 10.72 13.27 0.32
N ASP A 112 10.45 13.89 -0.82
CA ASP A 112 9.85 15.24 -0.90
C ASP A 112 8.42 15.32 -0.35
N TRP A 113 7.76 14.16 -0.14
CA TRP A 113 6.39 14.04 0.32
C TRP A 113 6.25 13.55 1.76
N ARG A 114 7.36 13.33 2.46
CA ARG A 114 7.37 12.92 3.87
C ARG A 114 6.97 14.06 4.80
N GLY A 115 6.55 13.72 6.01
CA GLY A 115 6.18 14.69 7.04
C GLY A 115 4.84 15.41 6.80
N GLN A 116 4.06 15.01 5.78
CA GLN A 116 2.79 15.63 5.40
C GLN A 116 1.56 14.76 5.72
N GLY A 117 1.74 13.68 6.49
CA GLY A 117 0.64 12.77 6.84
C GLY A 117 0.27 11.74 5.76
N LEU A 118 0.88 11.81 4.56
CA LEU A 118 0.51 10.95 3.44
C LEU A 118 0.79 9.47 3.67
N GLY A 119 1.84 9.13 4.43
CA GLY A 119 2.09 7.75 4.85
C GLY A 119 0.99 7.21 5.76
N THR A 120 0.49 8.03 6.67
CA THR A 120 -0.64 7.68 7.54
C THR A 120 -1.90 7.44 6.72
N GLU A 121 -2.18 8.29 5.73
CA GLU A 121 -3.32 8.10 4.82
C GLU A 121 -3.17 6.85 3.93
N LEU A 122 -1.97 6.57 3.43
CA LEU A 122 -1.71 5.36 2.64
C LEU A 122 -2.02 4.10 3.46
N VAL A 123 -1.49 4.01 4.68
CA VAL A 123 -1.76 2.87 5.58
C VAL A 123 -3.24 2.79 5.95
N ALA A 124 -3.91 3.92 6.23
CA ALA A 124 -5.35 3.94 6.48
C ALA A 124 -6.15 3.37 5.30
N GLY A 125 -5.76 3.72 4.07
CA GLY A 125 -6.37 3.15 2.85
C GLY A 125 -6.15 1.65 2.71
N LEU A 126 -4.96 1.14 3.03
CA LEU A 126 -4.69 -0.31 3.03
C LEU A 126 -5.52 -1.04 4.10
N VAL A 127 -5.65 -0.45 5.30
CA VAL A 127 -6.53 -0.98 6.36
C VAL A 127 -7.98 -1.04 5.89
N GLN A 128 -8.47 0.02 5.26
CA GLN A 128 -9.81 0.06 4.69
C GLN A 128 -10.01 -1.03 3.62
N GLN A 129 -9.01 -1.25 2.76
CA GLN A 129 -9.03 -2.32 1.78
C GLN A 129 -9.06 -3.70 2.44
N ALA A 130 -8.24 -3.93 3.45
CA ALA A 130 -8.24 -5.18 4.21
C ALA A 130 -9.64 -5.48 4.78
N ALA A 131 -10.26 -4.49 5.43
CA ALA A 131 -11.61 -4.61 5.99
C ALA A 131 -12.67 -4.91 4.91
N ALA A 132 -12.58 -4.24 3.75
CA ALA A 132 -13.50 -4.42 2.64
C ALA A 132 -13.46 -5.83 2.01
N THR A 133 -12.35 -6.57 2.17
CA THR A 133 -12.25 -7.94 1.69
C THR A 133 -13.12 -8.92 2.49
N GLY A 134 -13.36 -8.64 3.77
CA GLY A 134 -13.95 -9.57 4.73
C GLY A 134 -13.08 -10.80 5.05
N MET A 135 -11.89 -10.90 4.46
CA MET A 135 -10.98 -12.04 4.59
C MET A 135 -9.88 -11.79 5.61
N VAL A 136 -9.49 -10.53 5.81
CA VAL A 136 -8.42 -10.15 6.73
C VAL A 136 -9.00 -9.91 8.12
N ARG A 137 -8.39 -10.54 9.12
CA ARG A 137 -8.72 -10.40 10.55
C ARG A 137 -7.61 -9.69 11.32
N GLN A 138 -6.39 -9.77 10.82
CA GLN A 138 -5.21 -9.15 11.41
C GLN A 138 -4.27 -8.64 10.32
N LEU A 139 -3.75 -7.45 10.50
CA LEU A 139 -2.65 -6.91 9.71
C LEU A 139 -1.37 -6.94 10.54
N LEU A 140 -0.27 -7.27 9.86
CA LEU A 140 1.09 -7.17 10.35
C LEU A 140 1.82 -6.09 9.56
N ALA A 141 2.78 -5.45 10.21
CA ALA A 141 3.78 -4.62 9.55
C ALA A 141 5.13 -4.75 10.30
N HIS A 142 6.21 -4.65 9.57
CA HIS A 142 7.55 -4.62 10.15
C HIS A 142 8.23 -3.30 9.81
N ALA A 143 8.86 -2.68 10.81
CA ALA A 143 9.64 -1.45 10.61
C ALA A 143 10.99 -1.58 11.31
N ALA A 144 12.04 -1.00 10.72
CA ALA A 144 13.35 -0.95 11.36
C ALA A 144 13.27 -0.22 12.72
N THR A 145 14.05 -0.65 13.69
CA THR A 145 13.99 -0.12 15.06
C THR A 145 14.30 1.38 15.15
N ASP A 146 15.05 1.91 14.21
CA ASP A 146 15.41 3.32 14.09
C ASP A 146 14.48 4.13 13.18
N ASN A 147 13.55 3.47 12.45
CA ASN A 147 12.58 4.16 11.59
C ASN A 147 11.39 4.69 12.39
N LEU A 148 11.64 5.72 13.20
CA LEU A 148 10.62 6.33 14.05
C LEU A 148 9.44 6.91 13.25
N ALA A 149 9.66 7.34 12.01
CA ALA A 149 8.59 7.85 11.15
C ALA A 149 7.58 6.74 10.80
N ALA A 150 8.06 5.55 10.42
CA ALA A 150 7.19 4.40 10.16
C ALA A 150 6.46 3.96 11.44
N HIS A 151 7.13 3.97 12.60
CA HIS A 151 6.47 3.67 13.89
C HIS A 151 5.29 4.62 14.13
N GLN A 152 5.48 5.92 13.93
CA GLN A 152 4.39 6.91 14.10
C GLN A 152 3.23 6.67 13.14
N VAL A 153 3.51 6.37 11.87
CA VAL A 153 2.48 6.03 10.88
C VAL A 153 1.67 4.81 11.33
N LEU A 154 2.34 3.76 11.79
CA LEU A 154 1.67 2.55 12.26
C LEU A 154 0.84 2.80 13.52
N LEU A 155 1.38 3.50 14.52
CA LEU A 155 0.67 3.87 15.74
C LEU A 155 -0.57 4.72 15.46
N HIS A 156 -0.49 5.69 14.53
CA HIS A 156 -1.64 6.51 14.14
C HIS A 156 -2.74 5.71 13.40
N ASN A 157 -2.41 4.53 12.94
CA ASN A 157 -3.34 3.59 12.34
C ASN A 157 -3.69 2.42 13.27
N ASP A 158 -3.59 2.61 14.59
CA ASP A 158 -3.94 1.63 15.62
C ASP A 158 -3.17 0.30 15.55
N PHE A 159 -2.02 0.28 14.90
CA PHE A 159 -1.10 -0.84 15.03
C PHE A 159 -0.39 -0.76 16.38
N LEU A 160 -0.28 -1.86 17.07
CA LEU A 160 0.38 -1.96 18.36
C LEU A 160 1.72 -2.71 18.23
N PRO A 161 2.78 -2.27 18.91
CA PRO A 161 4.03 -3.01 18.93
C PRO A 161 3.82 -4.41 19.48
N ALA A 162 4.29 -5.42 18.74
CA ALA A 162 4.12 -6.84 19.10
C ALA A 162 5.45 -7.53 19.43
N GLY A 163 6.54 -6.77 19.51
CA GLY A 163 7.86 -7.24 19.92
C GLY A 163 8.92 -7.19 18.82
N PRO A 164 10.13 -7.64 19.14
CA PRO A 164 11.22 -7.66 18.17
C PRO A 164 10.96 -8.70 17.08
N ALA A 165 11.40 -8.38 15.87
CA ALA A 165 11.41 -9.27 14.72
C ALA A 165 12.86 -9.50 14.26
N ALA A 166 13.07 -10.31 13.22
CA ALA A 166 14.39 -10.54 12.64
C ALA A 166 15.00 -9.24 12.08
N GLU A 167 16.31 -9.24 11.89
CA GLU A 167 17.06 -8.19 11.20
C GLU A 167 16.94 -6.78 11.80
N GLY A 168 16.80 -6.67 13.13
CA GLY A 168 16.70 -5.36 13.80
C GLY A 168 15.41 -4.61 13.50
N ARG A 169 14.32 -5.33 13.21
CA ARG A 169 12.99 -4.77 13.00
C ARG A 169 12.09 -4.98 14.21
N LEU A 170 11.06 -4.17 14.29
CA LEU A 170 9.92 -4.35 15.22
C LEU A 170 8.71 -4.79 14.41
N ARG A 171 7.97 -5.72 14.99
CA ARG A 171 6.65 -6.14 14.49
C ARG A 171 5.57 -5.26 15.12
N PHE A 172 4.60 -4.92 14.32
CA PHE A 172 3.38 -4.22 14.71
C PHE A 172 2.17 -5.03 14.22
N ASP A 173 1.17 -5.15 15.08
CA ASP A 173 -0.04 -5.90 14.80
C ASP A 173 -1.26 -4.99 14.92
N ARG A 174 -2.26 -5.21 14.06
CA ARG A 174 -3.56 -4.56 14.12
C ARG A 174 -4.68 -5.56 13.85
N ALA A 175 -5.68 -5.62 14.74
CA ALA A 175 -6.93 -6.32 14.44
C ALA A 175 -7.73 -5.55 13.37
N VAL A 176 -8.34 -6.28 12.43
CA VAL A 176 -9.19 -5.73 11.39
C VAL A 176 -10.62 -6.23 11.62
N GLU A 177 -11.53 -5.30 11.87
CA GLU A 177 -12.95 -5.61 11.88
C GLU A 177 -13.47 -5.59 10.44
N PRO A 178 -14.21 -6.62 10.00
CA PRO A 178 -14.85 -6.58 8.69
C PRO A 178 -15.73 -5.34 8.59
N ALA A 179 -15.75 -4.71 7.42
CA ALA A 179 -16.71 -3.66 7.16
C ALA A 179 -18.10 -4.19 7.48
N ALA A 180 -18.83 -3.51 8.39
CA ALA A 180 -20.18 -3.91 8.74
C ALA A 180 -20.98 -3.99 7.44
N ASP A 181 -21.58 -5.16 7.15
CA ASP A 181 -22.60 -5.26 6.14
C ASP A 181 -23.68 -4.24 6.52
N ILE A 182 -23.78 -3.17 5.76
CA ILE A 182 -24.97 -2.33 5.81
C ILE A 182 -26.08 -3.24 5.26
N LEU A 183 -26.70 -4.00 6.15
CA LEU A 183 -27.94 -4.69 5.87
C LEU A 183 -28.89 -3.61 5.34
N LEU A 184 -29.05 -3.59 4.02
CA LEU A 184 -30.13 -2.89 3.37
C LEU A 184 -31.41 -3.43 4.02
N GLY A 185 -31.92 -2.65 4.94
CA GLY A 185 -33.22 -2.90 5.54
C GLY A 185 -34.25 -3.06 4.43
N ALA A 186 -34.98 -4.14 4.53
CA ALA A 186 -36.11 -4.45 3.70
C ALA A 186 -37.18 -3.36 3.77
#